data_489f665efce52c96751fadb03c620852
#
_entry.id   489f665efce52c96751fadb03c620852
#
_cell.length_a   1.000
_cell.length_b   1.000
_cell.length_c   1.000
_cell.angle_alpha   90.00
_cell.angle_beta   90.00
_cell.angle_gamma   90.00
#
_symmetry.space_group_name_H-M   'P 1'
#
loop_
_entity.id
_entity.type
_entity.pdbx_description
1 polymer ?
#
loop_
_entity_poly.entity_id
_entity_poly.type
_entity_poly.pdbx_seq_one_letter_code
_entity_poly.pdbx_strand_id
1 'polypeptide(L)'
;MTPDLAKPTMDSPTASDWSGSTIGTVPIGQGIAVTPLQMVSAYAAIGNGGVMATPHVIAKIGGRKVHHAAGRRVVSKYTADRMTAMFRDVVVEGTGTEAAIPGYTVAGKTGTANKVENGRYVSKYVASFVGLVPARKPRLAILVMVDEPHGQIWGGVVAAPIFRDLARFSLQYLEVPPDAPELKASTSAAQ
;
A
#
# COMPACT_ATOMS: atom_id res chain seq x y z
N MET A 1 -1.03 11.49 24.55
CA MET A 1 -1.84 12.11 23.50
C MET A 1 -1.65 11.23 22.27
N THR A 2 -2.59 10.34 21.98
CA THR A 2 -2.61 9.61 20.71
C THR A 2 -2.88 10.66 19.63
N PRO A 3 -2.11 10.69 18.50
CA PRO A 3 -2.52 11.52 17.39
C PRO A 3 -3.94 11.10 17.03
N ASP A 4 -4.84 12.04 17.06
CA ASP A 4 -6.20 11.85 16.60
C ASP A 4 -6.05 11.47 15.11
N LEU A 5 -6.12 10.16 14.83
CA LEU A 5 -6.15 9.68 13.46
C LEU A 5 -7.37 10.36 12.88
N ALA A 6 -7.14 11.34 12.02
CA ALA A 6 -8.19 12.09 11.38
C ALA A 6 -9.29 11.09 10.99
N LYS A 7 -10.46 11.23 11.59
CA LYS A 7 -11.60 10.42 11.19
C LYS A 7 -11.65 10.52 9.68
N PRO A 8 -11.86 9.40 8.96
CA PRO A 8 -12.09 9.50 7.53
C PRO A 8 -13.15 10.58 7.36
N THR A 9 -12.93 11.51 6.45
CA THR A 9 -13.88 12.58 6.13
C THR A 9 -15.19 12.04 5.59
N MET A 10 -15.30 10.73 5.47
CA MET A 10 -16.54 9.98 5.34
C MET A 10 -16.70 9.11 6.58
N ASP A 11 -17.72 9.37 7.38
CA ASP A 11 -18.35 8.34 8.20
C ASP A 11 -18.60 7.12 7.32
N SER A 12 -18.53 5.91 7.88
CA SER A 12 -18.81 4.69 7.09
C SER A 12 -20.04 4.96 6.22
N PRO A 13 -19.93 4.85 4.87
CA PRO A 13 -20.97 5.32 3.99
C PRO A 13 -22.29 4.70 4.41
N THR A 14 -23.24 5.54 4.81
CA THR A 14 -24.60 5.10 5.10
C THR A 14 -25.30 4.78 3.78
N ALA A 15 -26.39 4.04 3.81
CA ALA A 15 -27.14 3.72 2.58
C ALA A 15 -27.54 4.97 1.78
N SER A 16 -27.68 6.14 2.44
CA SER A 16 -27.97 7.42 1.80
C SER A 16 -26.79 8.04 1.05
N ASP A 17 -25.57 7.64 1.34
CA ASP A 17 -24.35 8.15 0.69
C ASP A 17 -24.03 7.40 -0.60
N TRP A 18 -24.71 6.27 -0.85
CA TRP A 18 -24.50 5.45 -2.03
C TRP A 18 -25.32 5.97 -3.22
N SER A 19 -24.64 6.30 -4.30
CA SER A 19 -25.23 6.55 -5.60
C SER A 19 -25.21 5.30 -6.47
N GLY A 20 -25.92 5.30 -7.60
CA GLY A 20 -25.90 4.18 -8.54
C GLY A 20 -24.51 3.85 -9.11
N SER A 21 -23.56 4.79 -9.06
CA SER A 21 -22.17 4.58 -9.51
C SER A 21 -21.22 4.14 -8.39
N THR A 22 -21.57 4.31 -7.11
CA THR A 22 -20.66 4.09 -5.97
C THR A 22 -20.10 2.67 -5.93
N ILE A 23 -20.94 1.66 -6.17
CA ILE A 23 -20.52 0.26 -6.17
C ILE A 23 -19.49 -0.05 -7.27
N GLY A 24 -19.51 0.71 -8.37
CA GLY A 24 -18.53 0.56 -9.46
C GLY A 24 -17.26 1.39 -9.25
N THR A 25 -17.33 2.50 -8.52
CA THR A 25 -16.24 3.46 -8.39
C THR A 25 -15.36 3.22 -7.16
N VAL A 26 -15.94 2.90 -6.01
CA VAL A 26 -15.19 2.65 -4.76
C VAL A 26 -14.16 1.51 -4.90
N PRO A 27 -14.48 0.35 -5.53
CA PRO A 27 -13.52 -0.73 -5.69
C PRO A 27 -12.27 -0.37 -6.52
N ILE A 28 -12.37 0.63 -7.38
CA ILE A 28 -11.22 1.13 -8.16
C ILE A 28 -10.52 2.33 -7.50
N GLY A 29 -10.95 2.71 -6.29
CA GLY A 29 -10.32 3.79 -5.51
C GLY A 29 -10.84 5.19 -5.81
N GLN A 30 -12.00 5.31 -6.45
CA GLN A 30 -12.69 6.58 -6.69
C GLN A 30 -13.84 6.76 -5.68
N GLY A 31 -14.13 8.01 -5.30
CA GLY A 31 -15.23 8.30 -4.38
C GLY A 31 -14.96 7.95 -2.91
N ILE A 32 -13.71 7.67 -2.55
CA ILE A 32 -13.28 7.44 -1.18
C ILE A 32 -12.02 8.27 -0.88
N ALA A 33 -12.01 8.96 0.25
CA ALA A 33 -10.85 9.70 0.74
C ALA A 33 -10.31 9.05 2.01
N VAL A 34 -9.02 8.71 1.99
CA VAL A 34 -8.32 8.09 3.13
C VAL A 34 -6.97 8.74 3.33
N THR A 35 -6.47 8.75 4.56
CA THR A 35 -5.10 9.19 4.83
C THR A 35 -4.10 8.14 4.36
N PRO A 36 -2.84 8.53 4.07
CA PRO A 36 -1.76 7.58 3.75
C PRO A 36 -1.59 6.51 4.83
N LEU A 37 -1.74 6.88 6.10
CA LEU A 37 -1.62 5.93 7.21
C LEU A 37 -2.76 4.91 7.23
N GLN A 38 -3.98 5.31 6.92
CA GLN A 38 -5.13 4.39 6.79
C GLN A 38 -4.91 3.43 5.63
N MET A 39 -4.44 3.93 4.48
CA MET A 39 -4.16 3.11 3.30
C MET A 39 -3.08 2.07 3.59
N VAL A 40 -1.91 2.48 4.09
CA VAL A 40 -0.84 1.51 4.39
C VAL A 40 -1.25 0.52 5.49
N SER A 41 -2.07 0.94 6.46
CA SER A 41 -2.59 0.03 7.51
C SER A 41 -3.54 -1.02 6.95
N ALA A 42 -4.36 -0.67 5.95
CA ALA A 42 -5.23 -1.64 5.27
C ALA A 42 -4.42 -2.71 4.53
N TYR A 43 -3.38 -2.31 3.80
CA TYR A 43 -2.48 -3.25 3.13
C TYR A 43 -1.65 -4.07 4.14
N ALA A 44 -1.18 -3.44 5.21
CA ALA A 44 -0.49 -4.15 6.29
C ALA A 44 -1.39 -5.22 6.93
N ALA A 45 -2.70 -4.97 7.06
CA ALA A 45 -3.64 -5.97 7.54
C ALA A 45 -3.74 -7.18 6.60
N ILE A 46 -3.72 -6.97 5.27
CA ILE A 46 -3.66 -8.05 4.29
C ILE A 46 -2.36 -8.85 4.47
N GLY A 47 -1.20 -8.17 4.51
CA GLY A 47 0.10 -8.80 4.73
C GLY A 47 0.23 -9.52 6.09
N ASN A 48 -0.59 -9.15 7.06
CA ASN A 48 -0.66 -9.75 8.40
C ASN A 48 -1.80 -10.80 8.52
N GLY A 49 -2.12 -11.48 7.42
CA GLY A 49 -3.14 -12.55 7.39
C GLY A 49 -4.55 -12.08 7.76
N GLY A 50 -4.89 -10.83 7.46
CA GLY A 50 -6.20 -10.24 7.68
C GLY A 50 -6.40 -9.61 9.07
N VAL A 51 -5.32 -9.38 9.82
CA VAL A 51 -5.37 -8.75 11.15
C VAL A 51 -4.77 -7.34 11.08
N MET A 52 -5.61 -6.34 11.31
CA MET A 52 -5.20 -4.94 11.39
C MET A 52 -4.61 -4.65 12.77
N ALA A 53 -3.36 -4.21 12.81
CA ALA A 53 -2.72 -3.70 14.01
C ALA A 53 -2.96 -2.19 14.14
N THR A 54 -2.96 -1.68 15.37
CA THR A 54 -3.00 -0.24 15.62
C THR A 54 -1.63 0.37 15.35
N PRO A 55 -1.48 1.29 14.41
CA PRO A 55 -0.22 1.97 14.16
C PRO A 55 0.26 2.75 15.39
N HIS A 56 1.56 2.68 15.68
CA HIS A 56 2.17 3.41 16.79
C HIS A 56 3.64 3.69 16.51
N VAL A 57 4.16 4.77 17.10
CA VAL A 57 5.56 5.18 16.97
C VAL A 57 6.32 5.07 18.29
N ILE A 58 5.62 4.85 19.41
CA ILE A 58 6.22 4.78 20.74
C ILE A 58 6.31 3.33 21.17
N ALA A 59 7.53 2.79 21.21
CA ALA A 59 7.78 1.41 21.67
C ALA A 59 8.03 1.33 23.18
N LYS A 60 8.67 2.37 23.77
CA LYS A 60 9.01 2.41 25.21
C LYS A 60 8.87 3.83 25.76
N ILE A 61 8.51 3.93 27.04
CA ILE A 61 8.52 5.17 27.83
C ILE A 61 9.27 4.88 29.12
N GLY A 62 10.32 5.66 29.44
CA GLY A 62 11.14 5.46 30.63
C GLY A 62 11.71 4.05 30.76
N GLY A 63 12.12 3.43 29.64
CA GLY A 63 12.64 2.06 29.59
C GLY A 63 11.58 0.95 29.62
N ARG A 64 10.32 1.24 29.92
CA ARG A 64 9.20 0.28 29.96
C ARG A 64 8.52 0.19 28.59
N LYS A 65 8.24 -1.04 28.13
CA LYS A 65 7.48 -1.26 26.90
C LYS A 65 6.07 -0.69 27.03
N VAL A 66 5.62 -0.01 26.00
CA VAL A 66 4.21 0.41 25.88
C VAL A 66 3.41 -0.77 25.36
N HIS A 67 2.32 -1.10 26.06
CA HIS A 67 1.36 -2.10 25.59
C HIS A 67 0.40 -1.46 24.58
N HIS A 68 0.32 -2.04 23.41
CA HIS A 68 -0.63 -1.64 22.38
C HIS A 68 -1.77 -2.65 22.34
N ALA A 69 -2.96 -2.18 21.95
CA ALA A 69 -4.12 -3.05 21.80
C ALA A 69 -3.84 -4.18 20.79
N ALA A 70 -4.37 -5.36 21.06
CA ALA A 70 -4.32 -6.48 20.14
C ALA A 70 -4.95 -6.10 18.80
N GLY A 71 -4.38 -6.62 17.71
CA GLY A 71 -4.93 -6.37 16.38
C GLY A 71 -6.33 -6.96 16.22
N ARG A 72 -7.15 -6.33 15.39
CA ARG A 72 -8.52 -6.77 15.06
C ARG A 72 -8.53 -7.45 13.71
N ARG A 73 -9.14 -8.62 13.62
CA ARG A 73 -9.37 -9.29 12.32
C ARG A 73 -10.39 -8.49 11.51
N VAL A 74 -9.99 -8.10 10.30
CA VAL A 74 -10.82 -7.30 9.37
C VAL A 74 -11.24 -8.10 8.14
N VAL A 75 -10.43 -9.10 7.74
CA VAL A 75 -10.76 -10.07 6.71
C VAL A 75 -10.29 -11.47 7.12
N SER A 76 -10.82 -12.51 6.49
CA SER A 76 -10.35 -13.88 6.73
C SER A 76 -8.90 -14.06 6.26
N LYS A 77 -8.19 -15.03 6.85
CA LYS A 77 -6.84 -15.39 6.37
C LYS A 77 -6.88 -15.83 4.90
N TYR A 78 -7.89 -16.59 4.52
CA TYR A 78 -8.09 -17.01 3.14
C TYR A 78 -8.18 -15.81 2.18
N THR A 79 -8.99 -14.81 2.53
CA THR A 79 -9.13 -13.58 1.73
C THR A 79 -7.80 -12.83 1.64
N ALA A 80 -7.07 -12.69 2.76
CA ALA A 80 -5.77 -12.03 2.80
C ALA A 80 -4.73 -12.73 1.91
N ASP A 81 -4.65 -14.06 1.98
CA ASP A 81 -3.75 -14.86 1.16
C ASP A 81 -4.07 -14.71 -0.35
N ARG A 82 -5.37 -14.76 -0.71
CA ARG A 82 -5.81 -14.56 -2.10
C ARG A 82 -5.49 -13.16 -2.61
N MET A 83 -5.71 -12.14 -1.81
CA MET A 83 -5.36 -10.76 -2.17
C MET A 83 -3.85 -10.58 -2.34
N THR A 84 -3.05 -11.17 -1.45
CA THR A 84 -1.58 -11.11 -1.58
C THR A 84 -1.11 -11.78 -2.88
N ALA A 85 -1.72 -12.90 -3.28
CA ALA A 85 -1.41 -13.54 -4.55
C ALA A 85 -1.73 -12.60 -5.74
N MET A 86 -2.93 -12.03 -5.79
CA MET A 86 -3.31 -11.06 -6.84
C MET A 86 -2.39 -9.82 -6.86
N PHE A 87 -1.97 -9.32 -5.69
CA PHE A 87 -1.03 -8.21 -5.61
C PHE A 87 0.38 -8.57 -6.10
N ARG A 88 0.78 -9.84 -6.01
CA ARG A 88 2.02 -10.32 -6.63
C ARG A 88 1.95 -10.28 -8.15
N ASP A 89 0.81 -10.71 -8.72
CA ASP A 89 0.61 -10.70 -10.17
C ASP A 89 0.70 -9.27 -10.75
N VAL A 90 0.25 -8.25 -10.00
CA VAL A 90 0.43 -6.83 -10.37
C VAL A 90 1.90 -6.45 -10.55
N VAL A 91 2.80 -7.05 -9.77
CA VAL A 91 4.24 -6.75 -9.84
C VAL A 91 4.94 -7.66 -10.85
N VAL A 92 4.47 -8.89 -11.05
CA VAL A 92 5.09 -9.85 -11.97
C VAL A 92 4.77 -9.51 -13.43
N GLU A 93 3.51 -9.19 -13.73
CA GLU A 93 3.03 -9.02 -15.12
C GLU A 93 2.02 -7.87 -15.29
N GLY A 94 1.73 -7.11 -14.23
CA GLY A 94 0.75 -6.04 -14.24
C GLY A 94 1.37 -4.63 -14.29
N THR A 95 0.64 -3.67 -13.75
CA THR A 95 0.99 -2.24 -13.76
C THR A 95 2.09 -1.85 -12.78
N GLY A 96 2.57 -2.78 -11.94
CA GLY A 96 3.53 -2.53 -10.86
C GLY A 96 4.91 -3.15 -11.09
N THR A 97 5.28 -3.51 -12.31
CA THR A 97 6.54 -4.20 -12.63
C THR A 97 7.80 -3.45 -12.17
N GLU A 98 7.76 -2.12 -12.18
CA GLU A 98 8.86 -1.27 -11.72
C GLU A 98 9.11 -1.36 -10.18
N ALA A 99 8.19 -1.98 -9.43
CA ALA A 99 8.39 -2.26 -8.01
C ALA A 99 9.16 -3.56 -7.74
N ALA A 100 9.50 -4.34 -8.75
CA ALA A 100 10.20 -5.61 -8.60
C ALA A 100 11.59 -5.42 -7.98
N ILE A 101 11.94 -6.28 -7.04
CA ILE A 101 13.22 -6.26 -6.33
C ILE A 101 13.92 -7.60 -6.55
N PRO A 102 15.12 -7.64 -7.16
CA PRO A 102 15.86 -8.86 -7.33
C PRO A 102 16.07 -9.61 -6.01
N GLY A 103 15.76 -10.90 -6.00
CA GLY A 103 15.89 -11.76 -4.83
C GLY A 103 14.72 -11.71 -3.85
N TYR A 104 13.72 -10.86 -4.07
CA TYR A 104 12.55 -10.75 -3.19
C TYR A 104 11.24 -10.86 -3.94
N THR A 105 10.27 -11.52 -3.31
CA THR A 105 8.89 -11.42 -3.79
C THR A 105 8.28 -10.10 -3.33
N VAL A 106 7.58 -9.42 -4.25
CA VAL A 106 6.87 -8.17 -3.96
C VAL A 106 5.40 -8.34 -4.30
N ALA A 107 4.53 -7.83 -3.47
CA ALA A 107 3.10 -7.75 -3.73
C ALA A 107 2.64 -6.30 -3.56
N GLY A 108 1.90 -5.74 -4.51
CA GLY A 108 1.50 -4.34 -4.41
C GLY A 108 0.44 -3.93 -5.41
N LYS A 109 0.05 -2.65 -5.33
CA LYS A 109 -0.94 -2.05 -6.23
C LYS A 109 -0.58 -0.61 -6.54
N THR A 110 -0.68 -0.28 -7.80
CA THR A 110 -0.58 1.09 -8.31
C THR A 110 -1.88 1.85 -8.09
N GLY A 111 -1.79 3.15 -7.90
CA GLY A 111 -2.93 4.06 -7.90
C GLY A 111 -2.60 5.31 -8.71
N THR A 112 -3.60 5.82 -9.43
CA THR A 112 -3.54 7.10 -10.12
C THR A 112 -4.92 7.73 -9.97
N ALA A 113 -5.07 8.59 -8.98
CA ALA A 113 -6.33 9.19 -8.63
C ALA A 113 -6.38 10.66 -9.04
N ASN A 114 -7.49 11.07 -9.65
CA ASN A 114 -7.76 12.49 -9.87
C ASN A 114 -8.06 13.18 -8.55
N LYS A 115 -7.57 14.40 -8.39
CA LYS A 115 -7.97 15.27 -7.27
C LYS A 115 -9.39 15.82 -7.48
N VAL A 116 -10.04 16.12 -6.38
CA VAL A 116 -11.35 16.74 -6.37
C VAL A 116 -11.21 18.19 -5.88
N GLU A 117 -11.66 19.15 -6.66
CA GLU A 117 -11.78 20.55 -6.28
C GLU A 117 -13.22 21.02 -6.51
N ASN A 118 -13.81 21.64 -5.50
CA ASN A 118 -15.22 22.11 -5.54
C ASN A 118 -16.22 21.03 -5.99
N GLY A 119 -16.03 19.78 -5.51
CA GLY A 119 -16.91 18.66 -5.83
C GLY A 119 -16.76 18.08 -7.25
N ARG A 120 -15.74 18.46 -7.99
CA ARG A 120 -15.47 17.97 -9.36
C ARG A 120 -14.05 17.42 -9.47
N TYR A 121 -13.89 16.38 -10.28
CA TYR A 121 -12.56 15.88 -10.64
C TYR A 121 -11.83 16.90 -11.53
N VAL A 122 -10.58 17.17 -11.19
CA VAL A 122 -9.69 18.06 -11.95
C VAL A 122 -8.54 17.29 -12.58
N SER A 123 -7.83 17.87 -13.55
CA SER A 123 -6.67 17.27 -14.19
C SER A 123 -5.38 17.40 -13.34
N LYS A 124 -5.53 17.13 -12.04
CA LYS A 124 -4.45 16.99 -11.08
C LYS A 124 -4.51 15.60 -10.48
N TYR A 125 -3.38 14.99 -10.26
CA TYR A 125 -3.30 13.58 -9.94
C TYR A 125 -2.51 13.31 -8.66
N VAL A 126 -2.87 12.25 -7.97
CA VAL A 126 -2.04 11.62 -6.94
C VAL A 126 -1.60 10.26 -7.49
N ALA A 127 -0.33 10.14 -7.76
CA ALA A 127 0.29 8.88 -8.18
C ALA A 127 0.73 8.11 -6.94
N SER A 128 0.40 6.83 -6.84
CA SER A 128 0.76 6.04 -5.68
C SER A 128 1.15 4.60 -6.02
N PHE A 129 1.94 4.02 -5.14
CA PHE A 129 2.18 2.58 -5.08
C PHE A 129 2.23 2.15 -3.61
N VAL A 130 1.47 1.11 -3.29
CA VAL A 130 1.52 0.48 -1.97
C VAL A 130 1.93 -0.97 -2.14
N GLY A 131 2.87 -1.43 -1.31
CA GLY A 131 3.37 -2.79 -1.43
C GLY A 131 3.76 -3.42 -0.11
N LEU A 132 3.84 -4.74 -0.16
CA LEU A 132 4.25 -5.66 0.90
C LEU A 132 5.52 -6.37 0.45
N VAL A 133 6.52 -6.43 1.29
CA VAL A 133 7.80 -7.08 1.00
C VAL A 133 8.45 -7.69 2.23
N PRO A 134 9.03 -8.92 2.15
CA PRO A 134 8.81 -9.93 1.11
C PRO A 134 7.35 -10.39 1.08
N ALA A 135 6.78 -10.68 -0.10
CA ALA A 135 5.35 -10.99 -0.21
C ALA A 135 4.95 -12.34 0.41
N ARG A 136 5.87 -13.31 0.47
CA ARG A 136 5.63 -14.63 1.09
C ARG A 136 5.49 -14.54 2.62
N LYS A 137 6.26 -13.63 3.25
CA LYS A 137 6.20 -13.37 4.69
C LYS A 137 6.46 -11.88 4.93
N PRO A 138 5.46 -11.03 4.80
CA PRO A 138 5.63 -9.58 4.83
C PRO A 138 6.29 -9.09 6.12
N ARG A 139 7.33 -8.30 5.95
CA ARG A 139 8.05 -7.61 7.02
C ARG A 139 7.81 -6.09 6.96
N LEU A 140 7.55 -5.61 5.77
CA LEU A 140 7.31 -4.19 5.49
C LEU A 140 6.03 -4.03 4.68
N ALA A 141 5.25 -3.02 5.03
CA ALA A 141 4.21 -2.43 4.21
C ALA A 141 4.63 -0.99 3.95
N ILE A 142 4.78 -0.62 2.68
CA ILE A 142 5.28 0.70 2.28
C ILE A 142 4.28 1.31 1.30
N LEU A 143 3.90 2.56 1.55
CA LEU A 143 3.14 3.39 0.63
C LEU A 143 4.02 4.54 0.15
N VAL A 144 4.12 4.71 -1.14
CA VAL A 144 4.67 5.89 -1.79
C VAL A 144 3.56 6.66 -2.44
N MET A 145 3.50 7.94 -2.18
CA MET A 145 2.54 8.89 -2.75
C MET A 145 3.30 10.08 -3.34
N VAL A 146 3.00 10.41 -4.58
CA VAL A 146 3.53 11.60 -5.26
C VAL A 146 2.34 12.47 -5.62
N ASP A 147 2.27 13.64 -4.99
CA ASP A 147 1.19 14.60 -5.20
C ASP A 147 1.54 15.53 -6.37
N GLU A 148 0.61 15.64 -7.31
CA GLU A 148 0.74 16.44 -8.54
C GLU A 148 2.08 16.20 -9.29
N PRO A 149 2.40 14.95 -9.67
CA PRO A 149 3.63 14.67 -10.39
C PRO A 149 3.67 15.40 -11.74
N HIS A 150 4.83 15.91 -12.11
CA HIS A 150 5.04 16.57 -13.39
C HIS A 150 5.46 15.56 -14.48
N GLY A 151 4.92 15.71 -15.68
CA GLY A 151 5.20 14.85 -16.83
C GLY A 151 4.42 13.54 -16.81
N GLN A 152 4.90 12.55 -16.07
CA GLN A 152 4.22 11.25 -15.93
C GLN A 152 3.32 11.23 -14.68
N ILE A 153 2.11 10.70 -14.84
CA ILE A 153 1.09 10.67 -13.76
C ILE A 153 0.84 9.28 -13.21
N TRP A 154 1.33 8.24 -13.86
CA TRP A 154 1.02 6.84 -13.52
C TRP A 154 1.79 6.36 -12.30
N GLY A 155 1.09 5.82 -11.29
CA GLY A 155 1.71 5.31 -10.07
C GLY A 155 2.76 4.23 -10.31
N GLY A 156 2.57 3.38 -11.33
CA GLY A 156 3.54 2.39 -11.75
C GLY A 156 4.84 2.97 -12.29
N VAL A 157 4.80 4.18 -12.85
CA VAL A 157 5.98 4.85 -13.43
C VAL A 157 6.66 5.77 -12.41
N VAL A 158 5.87 6.50 -11.60
CA VAL A 158 6.42 7.53 -10.68
C VAL A 158 6.66 6.99 -9.28
N ALA A 159 5.73 6.17 -8.74
CA ALA A 159 5.78 5.74 -7.34
C ALA A 159 6.41 4.35 -7.15
N ALA A 160 6.22 3.43 -8.10
CA ALA A 160 6.75 2.08 -7.98
C ALA A 160 8.29 2.00 -7.95
N PRO A 161 9.06 2.76 -8.75
CA PRO A 161 10.53 2.79 -8.63
C PRO A 161 10.99 3.32 -7.26
N ILE A 162 10.33 4.35 -6.72
CA ILE A 162 10.65 4.91 -5.40
C ILE A 162 10.38 3.85 -4.31
N PHE A 163 9.26 3.13 -4.41
CA PHE A 163 8.97 2.01 -3.52
C PHE A 163 10.07 0.95 -3.58
N ARG A 164 10.48 0.52 -4.79
CA ARG A 164 11.55 -0.48 -4.99
C ARG A 164 12.83 -0.07 -4.27
N ASP A 165 13.28 1.16 -4.47
CA ASP A 165 14.54 1.64 -3.92
C ASP A 165 14.48 1.79 -2.41
N LEU A 166 13.38 2.32 -1.86
CA LEU A 166 13.14 2.42 -0.42
C LEU A 166 13.03 1.04 0.23
N ALA A 167 12.28 0.12 -0.39
CA ALA A 167 12.10 -1.23 0.11
C ALA A 167 13.42 -2.01 0.11
N ARG A 168 14.21 -1.92 -0.96
CA ARG A 168 15.53 -2.55 -1.05
C ARG A 168 16.47 -2.07 0.05
N PHE A 169 16.55 -0.75 0.25
CA PHE A 169 17.34 -0.17 1.34
C PHE A 169 16.86 -0.68 2.71
N SER A 170 15.55 -0.66 2.95
CA SER A 170 14.97 -1.07 4.22
C SER A 170 15.16 -2.55 4.53
N LEU A 171 15.07 -3.43 3.51
CA LEU A 171 15.33 -4.86 3.66
C LEU A 171 16.78 -5.13 4.04
N GLN A 172 17.73 -4.42 3.42
CA GLN A 172 19.14 -4.51 3.76
C GLN A 172 19.43 -4.00 5.17
N TYR A 173 18.88 -2.83 5.53
CA TYR A 173 19.04 -2.24 6.86
C TYR A 173 18.49 -3.13 7.99
N LEU A 174 17.37 -3.83 7.72
CA LEU A 174 16.72 -4.73 8.67
C LEU A 174 17.25 -6.17 8.58
N GLU A 175 18.29 -6.42 7.76
CA GLU A 175 18.90 -7.74 7.56
C GLU A 175 17.87 -8.83 7.21
N VAL A 176 16.86 -8.47 6.41
CA VAL A 176 15.85 -9.42 5.94
C VAL A 176 16.42 -10.23 4.78
N PRO A 177 16.56 -11.56 4.91
CA PRO A 177 17.13 -12.37 3.84
C PRO A 177 16.21 -12.43 2.62
N PRO A 178 16.77 -12.59 1.40
CA PRO A 178 16.00 -12.85 0.19
C PRO A 178 15.09 -14.08 0.33
N ASP A 179 13.84 -13.96 -0.13
CA ASP A 179 12.86 -15.06 -0.12
C ASP A 179 12.66 -15.70 -1.50
N ALA A 180 13.31 -15.17 -2.54
CA ALA A 180 13.29 -15.66 -3.91
C ALA A 180 14.64 -15.42 -4.61
N PRO A 181 15.71 -16.06 -4.17
CA PRO A 181 17.08 -15.85 -4.70
C PRO A 181 17.19 -16.20 -6.20
N GLU A 182 16.26 -16.98 -6.74
CA GLU A 182 16.15 -17.31 -8.15
C GLU A 182 15.67 -16.14 -9.03
N LEU A 183 15.02 -15.15 -8.45
CA LEU A 183 14.61 -13.92 -9.13
C LEU A 183 15.81 -12.99 -9.29
N LYS A 184 16.70 -13.33 -10.23
CA LYS A 184 17.77 -12.42 -10.64
C LYS A 184 17.17 -11.23 -11.39
N ALA A 185 17.86 -10.09 -11.35
CA ALA A 185 17.50 -8.96 -12.20
C ALA A 185 17.40 -9.47 -13.64
N SER A 186 16.22 -9.35 -14.25
CA SER A 186 16.13 -9.46 -15.68
C SER A 186 17.01 -8.37 -16.24
N THR A 187 18.16 -8.74 -16.80
CA THR A 187 19.01 -7.83 -17.51
C THR A 187 18.16 -7.27 -18.63
N SER A 188 17.73 -6.03 -18.49
CA SER A 188 17.20 -5.27 -19.61
C SER A 188 18.33 -5.20 -20.63
N ALA A 189 18.36 -6.14 -21.55
CA ALA A 189 19.10 -6.01 -22.77
C ALA A 189 18.40 -4.92 -23.56
N ALA A 190 18.86 -3.69 -23.35
CA ALA A 190 18.65 -2.63 -24.30
C ALA A 190 19.44 -3.00 -25.57
N GLN A 191 18.74 -3.22 -26.64
CA GLN A 191 19.19 -2.93 -28.00
C GLN A 191 18.13 -2.04 -28.65
#